data_b8fc37c8001252a08ec77959b4bc99a3
#
_entry.id   b8fc37c8001252a08ec77959b4bc99a3
#
_cell.length_a   1.000
_cell.length_b   1.000
_cell.length_c   1.000
_cell.angle_alpha   90.00
_cell.angle_beta   90.00
_cell.angle_gamma   90.00
#
_symmetry.space_group_name_H-M   'P 1'
#
loop_
_entity.id
_entity.type
_entity.pdbx_description
1 polymer ?
#
loop_
_entity_poly.entity_id
_entity_poly.type
_entity_poly.pdbx_seq_one_letter_code
_entity_poly.pdbx_strand_id
1 'polypeptide(L)'
;MSNDNLLGFVSFRHDYNVESLSDYSPCTYLSTIAVNPKFRGEKVATKLYDFMINEVPKKYPSKYLVTRTWSTNEIHIKLLKNLNFNLVKTVDNQRGGGIDTVYYALNQI
;
A
#
# COMPACT_ATOMS: atom_id res chain seq x y z
N MET A 1 10.69 11.16 20.79
CA MET A 1 10.26 9.76 20.72
C MET A 1 11.45 8.85 20.55
N SER A 2 11.51 7.78 21.31
CA SER A 2 12.57 6.80 21.17
C SER A 2 12.34 5.95 19.93
N ASN A 3 13.38 5.78 19.09
CA ASN A 3 13.32 4.91 17.92
C ASN A 3 13.12 3.44 18.31
N ASP A 4 13.44 3.08 19.55
CA ASP A 4 13.28 1.72 20.05
C ASP A 4 11.82 1.29 20.12
N ASN A 5 10.90 2.27 20.16
CA ASN A 5 9.47 2.02 20.24
C ASN A 5 8.77 2.12 18.89
N LEU A 6 9.51 2.32 17.82
CA LEU A 6 8.92 2.43 16.50
C LEU A 6 8.48 1.05 16.00
N LEU A 7 7.17 0.86 15.84
CA LEU A 7 6.59 -0.40 15.37
C LEU A 7 6.77 -0.56 13.85
N GLY A 8 6.68 0.55 13.13
CA GLY A 8 6.81 0.57 11.69
C GLY A 8 6.52 1.97 11.16
N PHE A 9 6.54 2.12 9.85
CA PHE A 9 6.22 3.40 9.24
C PHE A 9 5.62 3.22 7.85
N VAL A 10 4.95 4.27 7.39
CA VAL A 10 4.45 4.36 6.01
C VAL A 10 5.01 5.62 5.37
N SER A 11 5.20 5.54 4.06
CA SER A 11 5.55 6.69 3.23
C SER A 11 4.55 6.73 2.08
N PHE A 12 3.93 7.89 1.87
CA PHE A 12 2.92 8.02 0.81
C PHE A 12 3.05 9.37 0.12
N ARG A 13 2.47 9.44 -1.08
CA ARG A 13 2.39 10.68 -1.86
C ARG A 13 0.91 10.98 -2.10
N HIS A 14 0.54 12.23 -1.84
CA HIS A 14 -0.81 12.68 -2.09
C HIS A 14 -0.88 13.34 -3.46
N ASP A 15 -2.05 13.25 -4.09
CA ASP A 15 -2.32 13.86 -5.40
C ASP A 15 -1.28 13.40 -6.44
N TYR A 16 -0.98 12.12 -6.41
CA TYR A 16 0.07 11.51 -7.22
C TYR A 16 -0.54 10.86 -8.46
N ASN A 17 0.13 11.04 -9.59
CA ASN A 17 -0.26 10.40 -10.84
C ASN A 17 0.60 9.17 -11.07
N VAL A 18 -0.03 8.01 -11.06
CA VAL A 18 0.65 6.76 -11.40
C VAL A 18 0.53 6.60 -12.92
N GLU A 19 1.67 6.65 -13.60
CA GLU A 19 1.72 6.69 -15.06
C GLU A 19 0.92 5.58 -15.72
N SER A 20 1.00 4.37 -15.19
CA SER A 20 0.32 3.21 -15.76
C SER A 20 -1.13 3.07 -15.28
N LEU A 21 -1.62 3.95 -14.42
CA LEU A 21 -2.95 3.87 -13.82
C LEU A 21 -3.69 5.19 -13.95
N SER A 22 -3.86 5.67 -15.19
CA SER A 22 -4.52 6.96 -15.41
C SER A 22 -5.96 7.00 -14.88
N ASP A 23 -6.67 5.86 -14.90
CA ASP A 23 -8.04 5.78 -14.41
C ASP A 23 -8.13 5.89 -12.89
N TYR A 24 -7.02 5.69 -12.20
CA TYR A 24 -6.93 5.75 -10.74
C TYR A 24 -6.11 6.92 -10.25
N SER A 25 -5.78 7.85 -11.14
CA SER A 25 -4.96 9.01 -10.83
C SER A 25 -5.77 10.29 -11.03
N PRO A 26 -5.49 11.35 -10.27
CA PRO A 26 -4.55 11.37 -9.15
C PRO A 26 -5.05 10.57 -7.97
N CYS A 27 -4.14 10.07 -7.16
CA CYS A 27 -4.49 9.20 -6.03
C CYS A 27 -3.54 9.46 -4.85
N THR A 28 -3.87 8.90 -3.69
CA THR A 28 -2.92 8.75 -2.61
C THR A 28 -2.16 7.46 -2.86
N TYR A 29 -0.86 7.57 -3.07
CA TYR A 29 -0.02 6.43 -3.41
C TYR A 29 0.86 6.05 -2.23
N LEU A 30 0.63 4.85 -1.69
CA LEU A 30 1.44 4.30 -0.60
C LEU A 30 2.71 3.71 -1.22
N SER A 31 3.83 4.43 -1.07
CA SER A 31 5.08 4.05 -1.69
C SER A 31 5.88 3.06 -0.85
N THR A 32 5.76 3.13 0.46
CA THR A 32 6.51 2.26 1.37
C THR A 32 5.69 1.95 2.61
N ILE A 33 5.69 0.69 2.99
CA ILE A 33 5.22 0.26 4.30
C ILE A 33 6.27 -0.67 4.88
N ALA A 34 6.71 -0.37 6.09
CA ALA A 34 7.75 -1.14 6.76
C ALA A 34 7.35 -1.43 8.20
N VAL A 35 7.60 -2.66 8.62
CA VAL A 35 7.30 -3.13 9.97
C VAL A 35 8.61 -3.49 10.64
N ASN A 36 8.80 -2.99 11.86
CA ASN A 36 9.97 -3.34 12.66
C ASN A 36 9.96 -4.85 12.90
N PRO A 37 11.05 -5.57 12.57
CA PRO A 37 11.07 -7.03 12.75
C PRO A 37 10.77 -7.52 14.15
N LYS A 38 11.04 -6.70 15.16
CA LYS A 38 10.74 -7.06 16.55
C LYS A 38 9.23 -7.19 16.81
N PHE A 39 8.40 -6.58 15.97
CA PHE A 39 6.95 -6.52 16.18
C PHE A 39 6.17 -7.24 15.09
N ARG A 40 6.83 -8.05 14.29
CA ARG A 40 6.13 -8.87 13.30
C ARG A 40 5.20 -9.84 14.00
N GLY A 41 4.04 -10.04 13.41
CA GLY A 41 3.01 -10.91 14.00
C GLY A 41 2.07 -10.19 14.93
N GLU A 42 2.29 -8.91 15.23
CA GLU A 42 1.40 -8.11 16.08
C GLU A 42 0.42 -7.27 15.26
N LYS A 43 0.23 -7.65 14.00
CA LYS A 43 -0.68 -6.97 13.06
C LYS A 43 -0.34 -5.49 12.87
N VAL A 44 0.95 -5.16 12.92
CA VAL A 44 1.40 -3.78 12.74
C VAL A 44 1.07 -3.27 11.34
N ALA A 45 1.26 -4.12 10.32
CA ALA A 45 0.91 -3.72 8.95
C ALA A 45 -0.56 -3.38 8.83
N THR A 46 -1.44 -4.15 9.48
CA THR A 46 -2.88 -3.86 9.49
C THR A 46 -3.16 -2.51 10.13
N LYS A 47 -2.49 -2.20 11.24
CA LYS A 47 -2.65 -0.90 11.91
C LYS A 47 -2.18 0.25 11.04
N LEU A 48 -1.09 0.06 10.30
CA LEU A 48 -0.58 1.09 9.38
C LEU A 48 -1.56 1.32 8.23
N TYR A 49 -2.15 0.26 7.68
CA TYR A 49 -3.19 0.41 6.66
C TYR A 49 -4.45 1.06 7.22
N ASP A 50 -4.84 0.75 8.45
CA ASP A 50 -5.96 1.44 9.10
C ASP A 50 -5.72 2.93 9.16
N PHE A 51 -4.52 3.35 9.50
CA PHE A 51 -4.14 4.77 9.50
C PHE A 51 -4.29 5.37 8.10
N MET A 52 -3.78 4.68 7.07
CA MET A 52 -3.88 5.14 5.69
C MET A 52 -5.33 5.23 5.20
N ILE A 53 -6.18 4.33 5.65
CA ILE A 53 -7.57 4.26 5.21
C ILE A 53 -8.46 5.24 5.98
N ASN A 54 -8.23 5.38 7.28
CA ASN A 54 -9.14 6.11 8.15
C ASN A 54 -8.68 7.52 8.55
N GLU A 55 -7.36 7.73 8.67
CA GLU A 55 -6.83 9.01 9.14
C GLU A 55 -6.32 9.91 8.02
N VAL A 56 -5.58 9.33 7.07
CA VAL A 56 -4.99 10.11 5.99
C VAL A 56 -6.03 10.81 5.12
N PRO A 57 -7.17 10.18 4.76
CA PRO A 57 -8.18 10.86 3.94
C PRO A 57 -8.82 12.06 4.61
N LYS A 58 -8.77 12.17 5.92
CA LYS A 58 -9.29 13.35 6.63
C LYS A 58 -8.49 14.59 6.30
N LYS A 59 -7.20 14.44 6.08
CA LYS A 59 -6.29 15.55 5.76
C LYS A 59 -5.99 15.62 4.26
N TYR A 60 -5.91 14.48 3.61
CA TYR A 60 -5.56 14.35 2.20
C TYR A 60 -6.62 13.54 1.47
N PRO A 61 -7.82 14.10 1.23
CA PRO A 61 -8.89 13.35 0.58
C PRO A 61 -8.51 12.94 -0.83
N SER A 62 -8.81 11.69 -1.16
CA SER A 62 -8.54 11.13 -2.46
C SER A 62 -9.56 10.04 -2.76
N LYS A 63 -9.93 9.89 -4.03
CA LYS A 63 -10.87 8.84 -4.42
C LYS A 63 -10.27 7.45 -4.25
N TYR A 64 -8.98 7.30 -4.57
CA TYR A 64 -8.32 6.01 -4.53
C TYR A 64 -7.08 6.04 -3.65
N LEU A 65 -6.88 4.98 -2.90
CA LEU A 65 -5.62 4.66 -2.25
C LEU A 65 -4.99 3.52 -3.05
N VAL A 66 -3.79 3.76 -3.59
CA VAL A 66 -3.11 2.82 -4.48
C VAL A 66 -1.79 2.39 -3.86
N THR A 67 -1.47 1.13 -4.00
CA THR A 67 -0.17 0.60 -3.61
C THR A 67 0.27 -0.47 -4.58
N ARG A 68 1.52 -0.86 -4.51
CA ARG A 68 2.06 -1.95 -5.33
C ARG A 68 2.88 -2.90 -4.48
N THR A 69 2.99 -4.13 -4.96
CA THR A 69 3.84 -5.14 -4.35
C THR A 69 4.27 -6.14 -5.41
N TRP A 70 5.08 -7.12 -5.01
CA TRP A 70 5.52 -8.18 -5.91
C TRP A 70 4.51 -9.30 -5.93
N SER A 71 4.36 -9.96 -7.07
CA SER A 71 3.43 -11.10 -7.22
C SER A 71 3.75 -12.26 -6.28
N THR A 72 5.01 -12.34 -5.81
CA THR A 72 5.45 -13.37 -4.88
C THR A 72 5.20 -13.03 -3.42
N ASN A 73 4.79 -11.80 -3.12
CA ASN A 73 4.54 -11.37 -1.73
C ASN A 73 3.12 -11.74 -1.32
N GLU A 74 2.90 -13.03 -1.11
CA GLU A 74 1.56 -13.59 -0.85
C GLU A 74 0.94 -13.05 0.44
N ILE A 75 1.74 -12.84 1.47
CA ILE A 75 1.26 -12.32 2.76
C ILE A 75 0.70 -10.92 2.59
N HIS A 76 1.43 -10.05 1.88
CA HIS A 76 0.98 -8.68 1.64
C HIS A 76 -0.27 -8.65 0.75
N ILE A 77 -0.29 -9.47 -0.29
CA ILE A 77 -1.44 -9.58 -1.20
C ILE A 77 -2.69 -10.03 -0.43
N LYS A 78 -2.55 -11.02 0.44
CA LYS A 78 -3.67 -11.49 1.26
C LYS A 78 -4.19 -10.38 2.17
N LEU A 79 -3.29 -9.61 2.78
CA LEU A 79 -3.66 -8.46 3.61
C LEU A 79 -4.44 -7.43 2.80
N LEU A 80 -3.96 -7.09 1.60
CA LEU A 80 -4.64 -6.12 0.74
C LEU A 80 -6.05 -6.59 0.37
N LYS A 81 -6.20 -7.87 0.02
CA LYS A 81 -7.51 -8.44 -0.29
C LYS A 81 -8.46 -8.41 0.91
N ASN A 82 -7.94 -8.70 2.10
CA ASN A 82 -8.73 -8.64 3.33
C ASN A 82 -9.18 -7.21 3.66
N LEU A 83 -8.45 -6.22 3.19
CA LEU A 83 -8.80 -4.80 3.36
C LEU A 83 -9.63 -4.25 2.21
N ASN A 84 -10.10 -5.13 1.32
CA ASN A 84 -10.97 -4.79 0.18
C ASN A 84 -10.27 -4.03 -0.94
N PHE A 85 -8.96 -4.10 -1.02
CA PHE A 85 -8.24 -3.61 -2.20
C PHE A 85 -8.48 -4.55 -3.37
N ASN A 86 -8.51 -4.00 -4.56
CA ASN A 86 -8.70 -4.75 -5.79
C ASN A 86 -7.45 -4.67 -6.67
N LEU A 87 -7.11 -5.78 -7.29
CA LEU A 87 -6.04 -5.81 -8.28
C LEU A 87 -6.46 -5.00 -9.50
N VAL A 88 -5.69 -3.99 -9.86
CA VAL A 88 -6.04 -3.09 -10.97
C VAL A 88 -5.04 -3.16 -12.12
N LYS A 89 -3.84 -3.64 -11.88
CA LYS A 89 -2.85 -3.79 -12.95
C LYS A 89 -1.74 -4.76 -12.54
N THR A 90 -1.27 -5.52 -13.52
CA THR A 90 -0.09 -6.37 -13.40
C THR A 90 0.92 -5.95 -14.45
N VAL A 91 2.16 -5.69 -14.04
CA VAL A 91 3.26 -5.42 -14.95
C VAL A 91 4.18 -6.61 -14.94
N ASP A 92 4.19 -7.34 -16.05
CA ASP A 92 4.86 -8.62 -16.13
C ASP A 92 6.37 -8.49 -16.05
N ASN A 93 6.98 -9.36 -15.25
CA ASN A 93 8.42 -9.61 -15.22
C ASN A 93 9.26 -8.33 -15.06
N GLN A 94 8.72 -7.33 -14.36
CA GLN A 94 9.38 -6.03 -14.19
C GLN A 94 10.71 -6.16 -13.44
N ARG A 95 10.80 -7.13 -12.53
CA ARG A 95 12.03 -7.39 -11.77
C ARG A 95 12.88 -8.49 -12.36
N GLY A 96 12.44 -9.13 -13.45
CA GLY A 96 13.08 -10.30 -13.99
C GLY A 96 12.72 -11.55 -13.21
N GLY A 97 13.16 -12.73 -13.69
CA GLY A 97 12.94 -13.98 -12.97
C GLY A 97 11.48 -14.41 -12.83
N GLY A 98 10.58 -13.85 -13.64
CA GLY A 98 9.17 -14.20 -13.56
C GLY A 98 8.40 -13.52 -12.43
N ILE A 99 9.01 -12.51 -11.79
CA ILE A 99 8.35 -11.77 -10.72
C ILE A 99 7.65 -10.54 -11.31
N ASP A 100 6.34 -10.47 -11.12
CA ASP A 100 5.52 -9.35 -11.62
C ASP A 100 5.34 -8.29 -10.55
N THR A 101 5.10 -7.06 -11.00
CA THR A 101 4.63 -5.98 -10.12
C THR A 101 3.11 -5.94 -10.20
N VAL A 102 2.44 -5.98 -9.06
CA VAL A 102 0.97 -5.93 -9.01
C VAL A 102 0.54 -4.66 -8.28
N TYR A 103 -0.42 -3.96 -8.87
CA TYR A 103 -1.00 -2.73 -8.31
C TYR A 103 -2.37 -3.03 -7.74
N TYR A 104 -2.60 -2.54 -6.53
CA TYR A 104 -3.88 -2.67 -5.85
C TYR A 104 -4.42 -1.30 -5.51
N ALA A 105 -5.73 -1.14 -5.65
CA ALA A 105 -6.40 0.13 -5.35
C ALA A 105 -7.61 -0.11 -4.46
N LEU A 106 -7.83 0.83 -3.54
CA LEU A 106 -9.01 0.88 -2.69
C LEU A 106 -9.80 2.12 -3.04
N ASN A 107 -11.08 1.95 -3.35
CA ASN A 107 -11.98 3.08 -3.57
C ASN A 107 -12.40 3.62 -2.20
N GLN A 108 -12.10 4.89 -1.95
CA GLN A 108 -12.34 5.54 -0.66
C GLN A 108 -13.60 6.39 -0.60
N ILE A 109 -14.36 6.41 -1.69
CA ILE A 109 -15.59 7.20 -1.76
C ILE A 109 -16.82 6.30 -1.79
#